data_9182b0ed38c2161c911f4b99e1773d89
#
_entry.id   9182b0ed38c2161c911f4b99e1773d89
#
_cell.length_a   1.000
_cell.length_b   1.000
_cell.length_c   1.000
_cell.angle_alpha   90.00
_cell.angle_beta   90.00
_cell.angle_gamma   90.00
#
_symmetry.space_group_name_H-M   'P 1'
#
loop_
_entity.id
_entity.type
_entity.pdbx_description
1 polymer ?
#
loop_
_entity_poly.entity_id
_entity_poly.type
_entity_poly.pdbx_seq_one_letter_code
_entity_poly.pdbx_strand_id
1 'polypeptide(L)'
;GFLNHKEEIHVDSVKESKVYDLQFPLASISAPVLIDNIFYAFDKATLLPESKNALDSLILMLNENPNITIELSAHTDYRGAEAYNKTLSQKRAESVVKYLINHGIAPDRLTPVGYGEEKPKTIRRKVAERYPWLKENDVLTEEFILKLKPEQQETANALNRRTEFKVLRTTYNMFDKDGNLKNPPKKPVEN
;
A
#
# COMPACT_ATOMS: atom_id res chain seq x y z
N GLY A 1 6.99 12.01 -8.10
CA GLY A 1 7.54 10.80 -8.69
C GLY A 1 6.59 9.62 -8.58
N PHE A 2 6.94 8.56 -9.26
CA PHE A 2 6.16 7.33 -9.32
C PHE A 2 7.07 6.15 -9.01
N LEU A 3 6.49 5.04 -8.52
CA LEU A 3 7.20 3.77 -8.37
C LEU A 3 7.49 3.16 -9.74
N ASN A 4 8.61 2.45 -9.85
CA ASN A 4 8.91 1.65 -11.02
C ASN A 4 7.88 0.52 -11.14
N HIS A 5 7.51 0.23 -12.36
CA HIS A 5 6.66 -0.91 -12.72
C HIS A 5 7.27 -1.60 -13.94
N LYS A 6 7.35 -2.92 -13.91
CA LYS A 6 7.82 -3.75 -15.02
C LYS A 6 6.71 -4.73 -15.38
N GLU A 7 6.43 -4.82 -16.67
CA GLU A 7 5.52 -5.82 -17.22
C GLU A 7 6.18 -6.47 -18.45
N GLU A 8 6.07 -7.77 -18.57
CA GLU A 8 6.58 -8.53 -19.71
C GLU A 8 5.41 -8.96 -20.58
N ILE A 9 5.46 -8.57 -21.84
CA ILE A 9 4.43 -8.90 -22.82
C ILE A 9 5.01 -9.88 -23.81
N HIS A 10 4.44 -11.09 -23.85
CA HIS A 10 4.75 -12.08 -24.86
C HIS A 10 3.85 -11.87 -26.06
N VAL A 11 4.46 -11.60 -27.21
CA VAL A 11 3.73 -11.49 -28.48
C VAL A 11 4.09 -12.68 -29.33
N ASP A 12 3.11 -13.52 -29.59
CA ASP A 12 3.27 -14.64 -30.54
C ASP A 12 3.44 -14.11 -31.97
N SER A 13 4.06 -14.95 -32.85
CA SER A 13 4.22 -14.61 -34.27
C SER A 13 2.86 -14.31 -34.89
N VAL A 14 2.67 -13.07 -35.30
CA VAL A 14 1.45 -12.65 -36.01
C VAL A 14 1.73 -12.52 -37.52
N LYS A 15 0.80 -12.98 -38.33
CA LYS A 15 0.90 -12.88 -39.79
C LYS A 15 0.56 -11.49 -40.35
N GLU A 16 -0.08 -10.67 -39.52
CA GLU A 16 -0.52 -9.31 -39.86
C GLU A 16 -0.09 -8.31 -38.80
N SER A 17 0.08 -7.04 -39.17
CA SER A 17 0.40 -5.97 -38.22
C SER A 17 -0.73 -5.81 -37.22
N LYS A 18 -0.41 -5.79 -35.90
CA LYS A 18 -1.37 -5.60 -34.82
C LYS A 18 -0.90 -4.46 -33.93
N VAL A 19 -1.83 -3.56 -33.62
CA VAL A 19 -1.59 -2.45 -32.67
C VAL A 19 -2.05 -2.91 -31.28
N TYR A 20 -1.19 -2.73 -30.28
CA TYR A 20 -1.51 -2.99 -28.87
C TYR A 20 -1.55 -1.66 -28.14
N ASP A 21 -2.67 -1.36 -27.49
CA ASP A 21 -2.79 -0.22 -26.56
C ASP A 21 -2.50 -0.73 -25.14
N LEU A 22 -1.42 -0.25 -24.55
CA LEU A 22 -0.92 -0.70 -23.28
C LEU A 22 -1.00 0.44 -22.27
N GLN A 23 -1.74 0.21 -21.17
CA GLN A 23 -1.88 1.17 -20.08
C GLN A 23 -1.18 0.67 -18.84
N PHE A 24 -0.19 1.43 -18.35
CA PHE A 24 0.56 1.12 -17.14
C PHE A 24 0.15 2.06 -15.99
N PRO A 25 -0.63 1.58 -15.00
CA PRO A 25 -0.96 2.37 -13.83
C PRO A 25 0.26 2.52 -12.92
N LEU A 26 0.78 3.74 -12.79
CA LEU A 26 1.90 4.03 -11.90
C LEU A 26 1.42 4.53 -10.54
N ALA A 27 1.91 3.90 -9.46
CA ALA A 27 1.64 4.35 -8.10
C ALA A 27 2.51 5.58 -7.76
N SER A 28 1.86 6.66 -7.30
CA SER A 28 2.56 7.87 -6.85
C SER A 28 3.28 7.61 -5.50
N ILE A 29 4.50 8.15 -5.36
CA ILE A 29 5.24 8.12 -4.09
C ILE A 29 4.79 9.20 -3.09
N SER A 30 3.95 10.14 -3.50
CA SER A 30 3.58 11.31 -2.69
C SER A 30 2.43 11.07 -1.72
N ALA A 31 1.69 9.98 -1.86
CA ALA A 31 0.52 9.69 -1.04
C ALA A 31 0.49 8.22 -0.62
N PRO A 32 -0.17 7.89 0.52
CA PRO A 32 -0.40 6.50 0.90
C PRO A 32 -1.13 5.72 -0.19
N VAL A 33 -0.70 4.48 -0.40
CA VAL A 33 -1.27 3.53 -1.35
C VAL A 33 -1.99 2.44 -0.57
N LEU A 34 -3.27 2.24 -0.86
CA LEU A 34 -4.06 1.16 -0.29
C LEU A 34 -3.52 -0.19 -0.80
N ILE A 35 -3.37 -1.14 0.12
CA ILE A 35 -3.10 -2.52 -0.21
C ILE A 35 -4.42 -3.27 -0.09
N ASP A 36 -5.06 -3.51 -1.22
CA ASP A 36 -6.32 -4.26 -1.25
C ASP A 36 -6.10 -5.72 -0.84
N ASN A 37 -7.15 -6.36 -0.34
CA ASN A 37 -7.18 -7.80 -0.02
C ASN A 37 -6.17 -8.26 1.04
N ILE A 38 -5.87 -7.42 2.03
CA ILE A 38 -5.19 -7.84 3.26
C ILE A 38 -6.26 -8.17 4.31
N PHE A 39 -6.34 -9.42 4.68
CA PHE A 39 -7.32 -9.96 5.62
C PHE A 39 -6.65 -10.51 6.87
N TYR A 40 -7.30 -10.28 8.00
CA TYR A 40 -6.88 -10.78 9.31
C TYR A 40 -7.97 -11.66 9.92
N ALA A 41 -7.59 -12.61 10.75
CA ALA A 41 -8.56 -13.34 11.56
C ALA A 41 -9.33 -12.35 12.47
N PHE A 42 -10.59 -12.68 12.75
CA PHE A 42 -11.46 -11.83 13.55
C PHE A 42 -10.78 -11.47 14.88
N ASP A 43 -10.74 -10.17 15.16
CA ASP A 43 -10.12 -9.59 16.36
C ASP A 43 -8.66 -10.00 16.62
N LYS A 44 -7.92 -10.34 15.55
CA LYS A 44 -6.51 -10.77 15.62
C LYS A 44 -5.65 -10.01 14.60
N ALA A 45 -4.34 -10.16 14.78
CA ALA A 45 -3.33 -9.72 13.83
C ALA A 45 -2.82 -10.86 12.93
N THR A 46 -3.39 -12.07 13.03
CA THR A 46 -3.02 -13.21 12.21
C THR A 46 -3.53 -13.00 10.79
N LEU A 47 -2.61 -12.94 9.84
CA LEU A 47 -2.94 -12.85 8.41
C LEU A 47 -3.66 -14.11 7.94
N LEU A 48 -4.70 -13.93 7.15
CA LEU A 48 -5.40 -15.04 6.50
C LEU A 48 -4.70 -15.44 5.19
N PRO A 49 -4.81 -16.71 4.77
CA PRO A 49 -4.19 -17.21 3.54
C PRO A 49 -4.59 -16.42 2.28
N GLU A 50 -5.79 -15.87 2.26
CA GLU A 50 -6.33 -15.05 1.16
C GLU A 50 -5.53 -13.76 0.92
N SER A 51 -4.76 -13.30 1.92
CA SER A 51 -3.89 -12.14 1.80
C SER A 51 -2.62 -12.42 0.98
N LYS A 52 -2.31 -13.69 0.69
CA LYS A 52 -1.04 -14.08 0.08
C LYS A 52 -0.76 -13.36 -1.24
N ASN A 53 -1.73 -13.32 -2.14
CA ASN A 53 -1.54 -12.70 -3.46
C ASN A 53 -1.24 -11.20 -3.35
N ALA A 54 -1.90 -10.49 -2.43
CA ALA A 54 -1.64 -9.07 -2.18
C ALA A 54 -0.24 -8.84 -1.60
N LEU A 55 0.18 -9.71 -0.68
CA LEU A 55 1.50 -9.65 -0.06
C LEU A 55 2.62 -9.99 -1.06
N ASP A 56 2.41 -10.98 -1.92
CA ASP A 56 3.36 -11.33 -2.98
C ASP A 56 3.50 -10.19 -4.01
N SER A 57 2.40 -9.51 -4.35
CA SER A 57 2.43 -8.32 -5.21
C SER A 57 3.20 -7.16 -4.56
N LEU A 58 3.08 -6.99 -3.25
CA LEU A 58 3.84 -5.98 -2.51
C LEU A 58 5.34 -6.32 -2.47
N ILE A 59 5.70 -7.61 -2.31
CA ILE A 59 7.08 -8.08 -2.40
C ILE A 59 7.67 -7.79 -3.77
N LEU A 60 6.93 -8.10 -4.84
CA LEU A 60 7.37 -7.83 -6.21
C LEU A 60 7.63 -6.33 -6.40
N MET A 61 6.68 -5.47 -6.00
CA MET A 61 6.83 -4.02 -6.08
C MET A 61 8.06 -3.52 -5.31
N LEU A 62 8.33 -4.05 -4.10
CA LEU A 62 9.50 -3.69 -3.31
C LEU A 62 10.82 -4.14 -3.95
N ASN A 63 10.83 -5.29 -4.64
CA ASN A 63 12.00 -5.78 -5.37
C ASN A 63 12.26 -4.97 -6.65
N GLU A 64 11.22 -4.52 -7.34
CA GLU A 64 11.33 -3.61 -8.49
C GLU A 64 11.78 -2.20 -8.08
N ASN A 65 11.62 -1.84 -6.81
CA ASN A 65 11.99 -0.55 -6.23
C ASN A 65 12.98 -0.72 -5.06
N PRO A 66 14.22 -1.22 -5.29
CA PRO A 66 15.15 -1.59 -4.22
C PRO A 66 15.62 -0.39 -3.37
N ASN A 67 15.47 0.83 -3.88
CA ASN A 67 15.97 2.05 -3.23
C ASN A 67 14.91 2.76 -2.37
N ILE A 68 13.72 2.19 -2.20
CA ILE A 68 12.71 2.78 -1.32
C ILE A 68 12.68 2.15 0.06
N THR A 69 12.33 2.96 1.06
CA THR A 69 11.82 2.49 2.35
C THR A 69 10.36 2.89 2.46
N ILE A 70 9.58 2.07 3.14
CA ILE A 70 8.15 2.31 3.30
C ILE A 70 7.73 2.30 4.78
N GLU A 71 6.76 3.14 5.10
CA GLU A 71 5.88 2.95 6.24
C GLU A 71 4.75 2.02 5.80
N LEU A 72 4.50 0.98 6.57
CA LEU A 72 3.37 0.09 6.39
C LEU A 72 2.41 0.34 7.54
N SER A 73 1.24 0.87 7.23
CA SER A 73 0.27 1.31 8.22
C SER A 73 -1.00 0.46 8.20
N ALA A 74 -1.52 0.17 9.40
CA ALA A 74 -2.81 -0.48 9.56
C ALA A 74 -3.75 0.40 10.38
N HIS A 75 -5.04 0.32 10.04
CA HIS A 75 -6.11 1.14 10.59
C HIS A 75 -7.28 0.27 11.04
N THR A 76 -8.01 0.74 12.04
CA THR A 76 -9.28 0.16 12.48
C THR A 76 -10.45 1.09 12.13
N ASP A 77 -11.66 0.64 12.33
CA ASP A 77 -12.80 1.52 12.50
C ASP A 77 -12.83 2.07 13.96
N TYR A 78 -13.77 2.96 14.25
CA TYR A 78 -13.88 3.63 15.56
C TYR A 78 -14.45 2.72 16.66
N ARG A 79 -14.96 1.54 16.35
CA ARG A 79 -15.61 0.64 17.32
C ARG A 79 -14.60 0.00 18.25
N GLY A 80 -14.82 0.13 19.54
CA GLY A 80 -13.95 -0.39 20.59
C GLY A 80 -13.19 0.70 21.34
N ALA A 81 -12.30 0.30 22.22
CA ALA A 81 -11.45 1.25 22.95
C ALA A 81 -10.26 1.71 22.08
N GLU A 82 -10.01 3.01 22.04
CA GLU A 82 -8.92 3.63 21.26
C GLU A 82 -7.57 2.94 21.50
N ALA A 83 -7.20 2.72 22.77
CA ALA A 83 -5.94 2.06 23.13
C ALA A 83 -5.87 0.61 22.62
N TYR A 84 -7.00 -0.10 22.57
CA TYR A 84 -7.10 -1.42 22.00
C TYR A 84 -6.92 -1.38 20.48
N ASN A 85 -7.65 -0.48 19.80
CA ASN A 85 -7.55 -0.26 18.36
C ASN A 85 -6.13 0.12 17.92
N LYS A 86 -5.47 0.95 18.72
CA LYS A 86 -4.05 1.32 18.53
C LYS A 86 -3.14 0.10 18.58
N THR A 87 -3.29 -0.71 19.62
CA THR A 87 -2.49 -1.93 19.82
C THR A 87 -2.77 -2.97 18.73
N LEU A 88 -4.04 -3.19 18.38
CA LEU A 88 -4.42 -4.18 17.36
C LEU A 88 -3.88 -3.79 15.98
N SER A 89 -4.01 -2.52 15.59
CA SER A 89 -3.48 -2.03 14.32
C SER A 89 -1.96 -2.11 14.27
N GLN A 90 -1.24 -1.80 15.37
CA GLN A 90 0.21 -1.96 15.42
C GLN A 90 0.62 -3.42 15.19
N LYS A 91 0.00 -4.38 15.86
CA LYS A 91 0.27 -5.80 15.67
C LYS A 91 -0.06 -6.27 14.24
N ARG A 92 -1.09 -5.71 13.60
CA ARG A 92 -1.45 -6.01 12.21
C ARG A 92 -0.37 -5.52 11.24
N ALA A 93 0.11 -4.30 11.39
CA ALA A 93 1.21 -3.77 10.60
C ALA A 93 2.49 -4.61 10.77
N GLU A 94 2.82 -4.98 12.01
CA GLU A 94 3.96 -5.86 12.32
C GLU A 94 3.83 -7.26 11.69
N SER A 95 2.64 -7.81 11.61
CA SER A 95 2.39 -9.12 10.96
C SER A 95 2.70 -9.08 9.47
N VAL A 96 2.31 -8.00 8.79
CA VAL A 96 2.65 -7.79 7.37
C VAL A 96 4.15 -7.59 7.20
N VAL A 97 4.77 -6.73 8.00
CA VAL A 97 6.23 -6.52 7.97
C VAL A 97 6.98 -7.84 8.19
N LYS A 98 6.57 -8.64 9.17
CA LYS A 98 7.16 -9.96 9.43
C LYS A 98 7.04 -10.89 8.20
N TYR A 99 5.89 -10.87 7.52
CA TYR A 99 5.71 -11.63 6.29
C TYR A 99 6.71 -11.20 5.21
N LEU A 100 6.84 -9.89 4.97
CA LEU A 100 7.77 -9.34 3.98
C LEU A 100 9.23 -9.68 4.30
N ILE A 101 9.64 -9.58 5.57
CA ILE A 101 11.01 -9.96 6.01
C ILE A 101 11.28 -11.44 5.77
N ASN A 102 10.33 -12.31 6.09
CA ASN A 102 10.45 -13.75 5.86
C ASN A 102 10.55 -14.11 4.36
N HIS A 103 10.14 -13.19 3.47
CA HIS A 103 10.25 -13.34 2.01
C HIS A 103 11.37 -12.49 1.40
N GLY A 104 12.37 -12.09 2.20
CA GLY A 104 13.62 -11.52 1.73
C GLY A 104 13.68 -10.00 1.64
N ILE A 105 12.66 -9.27 2.08
CA ILE A 105 12.74 -7.81 2.16
C ILE A 105 13.55 -7.40 3.39
N ALA A 106 14.53 -6.52 3.21
CA ALA A 106 15.40 -6.05 4.29
C ALA A 106 14.60 -5.31 5.38
N PRO A 107 14.80 -5.64 6.68
CA PRO A 107 14.01 -5.07 7.78
C PRO A 107 14.08 -3.54 7.87
N ASP A 108 15.23 -2.95 7.59
CA ASP A 108 15.49 -1.50 7.63
C ASP A 108 14.81 -0.71 6.48
N ARG A 109 14.17 -1.41 5.55
CA ARG A 109 13.29 -0.83 4.53
C ARG A 109 11.85 -0.67 4.99
N LEU A 110 11.47 -1.25 6.13
CA LEU A 110 10.08 -1.44 6.55
C LEU A 110 9.83 -0.82 7.93
N THR A 111 8.87 0.07 8.03
CA THR A 111 8.45 0.70 9.29
C THR A 111 6.98 0.38 9.55
N PRO A 112 6.65 -0.55 10.48
CA PRO A 112 5.26 -0.83 10.83
C PRO A 112 4.67 0.26 11.71
N VAL A 113 3.48 0.75 11.39
CA VAL A 113 2.75 1.75 12.19
C VAL A 113 1.27 1.37 12.31
N GLY A 114 0.79 1.27 13.55
CA GLY A 114 -0.64 1.15 13.83
C GLY A 114 -1.23 2.51 14.12
N TYR A 115 -2.20 2.94 13.36
CA TYR A 115 -2.91 4.20 13.59
C TYR A 115 -4.22 4.02 14.38
N GLY A 116 -4.67 2.77 14.61
CA GLY A 116 -6.00 2.57 15.18
C GLY A 116 -7.05 3.32 14.35
N GLU A 117 -7.88 4.07 15.03
CA GLU A 117 -8.93 4.92 14.45
C GLU A 117 -8.48 6.38 14.23
N GLU A 118 -7.27 6.76 14.66
CA GLU A 118 -6.77 8.15 14.64
C GLU A 118 -6.74 8.78 13.23
N LYS A 119 -6.64 7.95 12.19
CA LYS A 119 -6.60 8.42 10.80
C LYS A 119 -7.76 7.82 9.99
N PRO A 120 -8.97 8.35 10.13
CA PRO A 120 -10.10 7.92 9.31
C PRO A 120 -9.82 8.16 7.83
N LYS A 121 -10.40 7.31 6.99
CA LYS A 121 -10.19 7.37 5.53
C LYS A 121 -10.80 8.62 4.95
N THR A 122 -10.01 9.35 4.17
CA THR A 122 -10.49 10.40 3.27
C THR A 122 -10.90 9.76 1.94
N ILE A 123 -12.09 10.06 1.47
CA ILE A 123 -12.67 9.50 0.24
C ILE A 123 -12.02 10.17 -0.97
N ARG A 124 -11.46 9.37 -1.85
CA ARG A 124 -10.92 9.80 -3.14
C ARG A 124 -11.95 9.52 -4.24
N ARG A 125 -11.79 10.19 -5.38
CA ARG A 125 -12.70 10.14 -6.52
C ARG A 125 -13.17 8.73 -6.89
N LYS A 126 -12.26 7.75 -7.05
CA LYS A 126 -12.62 6.36 -7.39
C LYS A 126 -13.56 5.69 -6.37
N VAL A 127 -13.41 6.03 -5.09
CA VAL A 127 -14.29 5.50 -4.03
C VAL A 127 -15.64 6.19 -4.09
N ALA A 128 -15.70 7.52 -4.30
CA ALA A 128 -16.94 8.25 -4.47
C ALA A 128 -17.73 7.77 -5.71
N GLU A 129 -17.06 7.45 -6.82
CA GLU A 129 -17.69 6.86 -8.02
C GLU A 129 -18.31 5.48 -7.73
N ARG A 130 -17.67 4.67 -6.86
CA ARG A 130 -18.17 3.35 -6.46
C ARG A 130 -19.34 3.41 -5.46
N TYR A 131 -19.34 4.43 -4.60
CA TYR A 131 -20.33 4.61 -3.54
C TYR A 131 -21.00 6.00 -3.68
N PRO A 132 -22.08 6.15 -4.47
CA PRO A 132 -22.68 7.46 -4.81
C PRO A 132 -23.20 8.28 -3.61
N TRP A 133 -23.30 7.68 -2.42
CA TRP A 133 -23.67 8.34 -1.18
C TRP A 133 -22.46 8.97 -0.45
N LEU A 134 -21.23 8.75 -0.94
CA LEU A 134 -19.99 9.42 -0.50
C LEU A 134 -19.60 10.48 -1.52
N LYS A 135 -19.00 11.57 -1.04
CA LYS A 135 -18.41 12.62 -1.88
C LYS A 135 -16.88 12.55 -1.79
N GLU A 136 -16.22 13.01 -2.83
CA GLU A 136 -14.78 13.22 -2.78
C GLU A 136 -14.43 14.19 -1.64
N ASN A 137 -13.38 13.85 -0.89
CA ASN A 137 -12.91 14.52 0.32
C ASN A 137 -13.76 14.34 1.58
N ASP A 138 -14.85 13.55 1.57
CA ASP A 138 -15.47 13.12 2.81
C ASP A 138 -14.45 12.39 3.68
N VAL A 139 -14.48 12.66 4.99
CA VAL A 139 -13.64 11.98 5.98
C VAL A 139 -14.51 11.08 6.83
N LEU A 140 -14.23 9.78 6.83
CA LEU A 140 -15.05 8.75 7.50
C LEU A 140 -14.78 8.73 9.01
N THR A 141 -14.99 9.87 9.69
CA THR A 141 -14.97 9.99 11.15
C THR A 141 -16.17 9.25 11.77
N GLU A 142 -16.11 8.94 13.06
CA GLU A 142 -17.25 8.40 13.81
C GLU A 142 -18.49 9.27 13.62
N GLU A 143 -18.37 10.60 13.82
CA GLU A 143 -19.49 11.54 13.67
C GLU A 143 -20.10 11.50 12.26
N PHE A 144 -19.29 11.38 11.22
CA PHE A 144 -19.76 11.24 9.85
C PHE A 144 -20.51 9.92 9.65
N ILE A 145 -19.94 8.81 10.14
CA ILE A 145 -20.51 7.46 9.96
C ILE A 145 -21.84 7.32 10.67
N LEU A 146 -21.99 7.85 11.88
CA LEU A 146 -23.22 7.76 12.66
C LEU A 146 -24.41 8.48 12.01
N LYS A 147 -24.17 9.41 11.07
CA LYS A 147 -25.22 10.09 10.29
C LYS A 147 -25.69 9.29 9.06
N LEU A 148 -24.98 8.22 8.71
CA LEU A 148 -25.32 7.36 7.58
C LEU A 148 -26.40 6.34 7.93
N LYS A 149 -27.00 5.74 6.90
CA LYS A 149 -27.91 4.60 7.07
C LYS A 149 -27.13 3.38 7.61
N PRO A 150 -27.75 2.46 8.38
CA PRO A 150 -27.05 1.33 8.98
C PRO A 150 -26.19 0.49 8.00
N GLU A 151 -26.71 0.20 6.81
CA GLU A 151 -26.00 -0.53 5.78
C GLU A 151 -24.79 0.25 5.21
N GLN A 152 -24.87 1.57 5.18
CA GLN A 152 -23.78 2.46 4.76
C GLN A 152 -22.71 2.58 5.85
N GLN A 153 -23.11 2.56 7.12
CA GLN A 153 -22.18 2.61 8.26
C GLN A 153 -21.20 1.43 8.22
N GLU A 154 -21.69 0.20 7.97
CA GLU A 154 -20.80 -0.96 7.90
C GLU A 154 -19.82 -0.86 6.73
N THR A 155 -20.29 -0.38 5.58
CA THR A 155 -19.39 -0.13 4.42
C THR A 155 -18.33 0.92 4.75
N ALA A 156 -18.70 2.03 5.40
CA ALA A 156 -17.76 3.07 5.81
C ALA A 156 -16.74 2.54 6.84
N ASN A 157 -17.21 1.74 7.82
CA ASN A 157 -16.34 1.06 8.76
C ASN A 157 -15.37 0.09 8.06
N ALA A 158 -15.85 -0.67 7.08
CA ALA A 158 -15.00 -1.56 6.29
C ALA A 158 -13.92 -0.79 5.50
N LEU A 159 -14.24 0.40 4.98
CA LEU A 159 -13.28 1.28 4.32
C LEU A 159 -12.23 1.84 5.29
N ASN A 160 -12.58 2.05 6.57
CA ASN A 160 -11.63 2.46 7.61
C ASN A 160 -10.69 1.31 8.00
N ARG A 161 -11.16 0.07 8.07
CA ARG A 161 -10.34 -1.12 8.34
C ARG A 161 -9.47 -1.46 7.14
N ARG A 162 -8.30 -0.87 7.05
CA ARG A 162 -7.42 -0.96 5.88
C ARG A 162 -5.94 -1.08 6.24
N THR A 163 -5.17 -1.54 5.30
CA THR A 163 -3.71 -1.53 5.31
C THR A 163 -3.21 -0.68 4.15
N GLU A 164 -2.27 0.20 4.41
CA GLU A 164 -1.70 1.11 3.41
C GLU A 164 -0.17 1.08 3.51
N PHE A 165 0.53 1.45 2.44
CA PHE A 165 1.93 1.79 2.54
C PHE A 165 2.19 3.21 2.03
N LYS A 166 3.22 3.84 2.55
CA LYS A 166 3.70 5.15 2.13
C LYS A 166 5.21 5.10 1.94
N VAL A 167 5.70 5.66 0.85
CA VAL A 167 7.15 5.77 0.61
C VAL A 167 7.72 6.84 1.55
N LEU A 168 8.74 6.46 2.34
CA LEU A 168 9.45 7.36 3.26
C LEU A 168 10.73 7.92 2.64
N ARG A 169 11.46 7.07 1.90
CA ARG A 169 12.74 7.42 1.29
C ARG A 169 12.84 6.74 -0.07
N THR A 170 13.50 7.40 -1.01
CA THR A 170 13.77 6.90 -2.37
C THR A 170 15.27 6.70 -2.65
N THR A 171 16.11 6.88 -1.65
CA THR A 171 17.58 6.83 -1.76
C THR A 171 18.22 5.77 -0.87
N TYR A 172 17.40 4.78 -0.43
CA TYR A 172 17.91 3.69 0.40
C TYR A 172 19.03 2.95 -0.33
N ASN A 173 20.16 2.74 0.38
CA ASN A 173 21.33 2.02 -0.12
C ASN A 173 21.93 2.54 -1.44
N MET A 174 21.62 3.77 -1.85
CA MET A 174 22.17 4.38 -3.06
C MET A 174 23.56 4.96 -2.86
N PHE A 175 23.92 5.34 -1.63
CA PHE A 175 25.17 5.98 -1.31
C PHE A 175 26.01 5.10 -0.37
N ASP A 176 27.33 5.18 -0.49
CA ASP A 176 28.28 4.59 0.45
C ASP A 176 28.42 5.49 1.70
N LYS A 177 29.29 5.07 2.65
CA LYS A 177 29.59 5.82 3.87
C LYS A 177 30.24 7.20 3.62
N ASP A 178 30.84 7.39 2.46
CA ASP A 178 31.56 8.61 2.08
C ASP A 178 30.66 9.53 1.21
N GLY A 179 29.39 9.15 0.99
CA GLY A 179 28.40 9.94 0.26
C GLY A 179 28.45 9.77 -1.26
N ASN A 180 29.23 8.84 -1.78
CA ASN A 180 29.31 8.56 -3.23
C ASN A 180 28.21 7.59 -3.66
N LEU A 181 27.70 7.75 -4.88
CA LEU A 181 26.77 6.80 -5.48
C LEU A 181 27.44 5.44 -5.63
N LYS A 182 26.85 4.38 -5.09
CA LYS A 182 27.35 3.00 -5.19
C LYS A 182 27.37 2.48 -6.62
N ASN A 183 26.39 2.88 -7.43
CA ASN A 183 26.28 2.52 -8.84
C ASN A 183 26.03 3.78 -9.68
N PRO A 184 27.08 4.61 -9.93
CA PRO A 184 26.91 5.79 -10.78
C PRO A 184 26.55 5.34 -12.22
N PRO A 185 25.72 6.12 -12.94
CA PRO A 185 25.39 5.82 -14.33
C PRO A 185 26.69 5.74 -15.15
N LYS A 186 26.81 4.73 -16.01
CA LYS A 186 27.94 4.62 -16.94
C LYS A 186 27.95 5.89 -17.80
N LYS A 187 29.10 6.56 -17.86
CA LYS A 187 29.30 7.69 -18.80
C LYS A 187 28.99 7.21 -20.21
N PRO A 188 28.31 8.02 -21.04
CA PRO A 188 28.17 7.71 -22.46
C PRO A 188 29.57 7.45 -23.01
N VAL A 189 29.72 6.38 -23.79
CA VAL A 189 30.97 6.16 -24.54
C VAL A 189 30.96 7.22 -25.63
N GLU A 190 31.86 8.20 -25.51
CA GLU A 190 32.14 9.15 -26.61
C GLU A 190 32.71 8.33 -27.76
N ASN A 191 31.96 8.21 -28.86
CA ASN A 191 32.40 7.67 -30.14
C ASN A 191 33.05 8.76 -30.94
#